data_2e523f1e43a6617589eb63db8091fc96
#
_entry.id   2e523f1e43a6617589eb63db8091fc96
#
_cell.length_a   1.000
_cell.length_b   1.000
_cell.length_c   1.000
_cell.angle_alpha   90.00
_cell.angle_beta   90.00
_cell.angle_gamma   90.00
#
_symmetry.space_group_name_H-M   'P 1'
#
loop_
_entity.id
_entity.type
_entity.pdbx_description
1 polymer ?
#
loop_
_entity_poly.entity_id
_entity_poly.type
_entity_poly.pdbx_seq_one_letter_code
_entity_poly.pdbx_strand_id
1 'polypeptide(L)'
;IQMFVNKDLSYVDEINLNDFQISVNGSKVPIQSIFIDPNNSKIFNFSLNQTLIYSDIIKISYTGDQLQASDGSNIEKFSLKNVRNTLNFVYQLPTKIESEDYTFQKGVELEETTDVGGGLNIAYLDPNDFLDYEISVTSSGEYQINYRTAAQFGTGSLKLQFIDTAGVLTEISNPTFLSTGDWQNWK
;
A
#
# COMPACT_ATOMS: atom_id res chain seq x y z
N ILE A 1 10.21 8.41 2.82
CA ILE A 1 9.71 7.19 3.47
C ILE A 1 9.26 7.55 4.86
N GLN A 2 8.16 6.96 5.32
CA GLN A 2 7.67 7.12 6.70
C GLN A 2 7.73 5.77 7.42
N MET A 3 8.12 5.81 8.69
CA MET A 3 8.05 4.69 9.61
C MET A 3 7.18 5.07 10.80
N PHE A 4 6.19 4.25 11.08
CA PHE A 4 5.27 4.44 12.21
C PHE A 4 5.69 3.57 13.38
N VAL A 5 5.64 4.12 14.57
CA VAL A 5 5.86 3.41 15.83
C VAL A 5 4.59 3.47 16.69
N ASN A 6 4.44 2.52 17.58
CA ASN A 6 3.23 2.39 18.41
C ASN A 6 3.18 3.35 19.61
N LYS A 7 4.30 4.00 19.94
CA LYS A 7 4.41 4.94 21.05
C LYS A 7 4.95 6.29 20.60
N ASP A 8 4.63 7.33 21.34
CA ASP A 8 5.23 8.65 21.14
C ASP A 8 6.74 8.60 21.40
N LEU A 9 7.51 9.20 20.53
CA LEU A 9 8.96 9.26 20.62
C LEU A 9 9.39 10.39 21.56
N SER A 10 10.45 10.15 22.31
CA SER A 10 11.15 11.23 22.99
C SER A 10 11.82 12.14 21.97
N TYR A 11 11.84 13.43 22.30
CA TYR A 11 12.61 14.38 21.50
C TYR A 11 14.10 14.02 21.55
N VAL A 12 14.76 14.04 20.39
CA VAL A 12 16.20 13.88 20.25
C VAL A 12 16.72 15.01 19.35
N ASP A 13 17.83 15.61 19.73
CA ASP A 13 18.45 16.69 18.95
C ASP A 13 18.97 16.19 17.60
N GLU A 14 19.49 14.97 17.57
CA GLU A 14 20.03 14.36 16.35
C GLU A 14 19.80 12.84 16.35
N ILE A 15 19.32 12.32 15.22
CA ILE A 15 19.15 10.90 15.00
C ILE A 15 20.35 10.39 14.21
N ASN A 16 21.06 9.40 14.76
CA ASN A 16 22.18 8.78 14.07
C ASN A 16 21.72 8.00 12.83
N LEU A 17 22.03 8.51 11.65
CA LEU A 17 21.65 7.89 10.37
C LEU A 17 22.20 6.47 10.23
N ASN A 18 23.36 6.16 10.85
CA ASN A 18 23.97 4.83 10.76
C ASN A 18 23.20 3.75 11.53
N ASP A 19 22.29 4.13 12.43
CA ASP A 19 21.44 3.19 13.13
C ASP A 19 20.36 2.59 12.24
N PHE A 20 20.14 3.22 11.08
CA PHE A 20 19.17 2.76 10.09
C PHE A 20 19.87 2.32 8.80
N GLN A 21 19.31 1.32 8.17
CA GLN A 21 19.66 0.92 6.82
C GLN A 21 18.42 0.78 5.98
N ILE A 22 18.41 1.43 4.83
CA ILE A 22 17.36 1.28 3.81
C ILE A 22 17.98 0.61 2.60
N SER A 23 17.25 -0.37 2.05
CA SER A 23 17.59 -0.98 0.76
C SER A 23 16.44 -0.84 -0.21
N VAL A 24 16.77 -0.61 -1.46
CA VAL A 24 15.84 -0.53 -2.59
C VAL A 24 16.26 -1.57 -3.61
N ASN A 25 15.37 -2.47 -3.97
CA ASN A 25 15.62 -3.60 -4.89
C ASN A 25 16.87 -4.41 -4.50
N GLY A 26 17.06 -4.61 -3.18
CA GLY A 26 18.17 -5.36 -2.62
C GLY A 26 19.49 -4.56 -2.46
N SER A 27 19.59 -3.36 -3.01
CA SER A 27 20.77 -2.50 -2.89
C SER A 27 20.63 -1.50 -1.75
N LYS A 28 21.69 -1.35 -0.92
CA LYS A 28 21.71 -0.34 0.15
C LYS A 28 21.70 1.07 -0.43
N VAL A 29 20.85 1.93 0.12
CA VAL A 29 20.69 3.33 -0.31
C VAL A 29 21.08 4.27 0.82
N PRO A 30 21.89 5.31 0.54
CA PRO A 30 22.23 6.32 1.53
C PRO A 30 20.99 7.08 2.03
N ILE A 31 20.86 7.20 3.34
CA ILE A 31 19.86 8.06 3.98
C ILE A 31 20.45 9.46 4.05
N GLN A 32 19.72 10.45 3.56
CA GLN A 32 20.13 11.84 3.55
C GLN A 32 19.77 12.53 4.88
N SER A 33 18.57 12.26 5.39
CA SER A 33 18.12 12.78 6.69
C SER A 33 17.08 11.90 7.31
N ILE A 34 16.98 11.97 8.63
CA ILE A 34 15.90 11.37 9.44
C ILE A 34 15.42 12.44 10.41
N PHE A 35 14.10 12.60 10.53
CA PHE A 35 13.52 13.46 11.57
C PHE A 35 12.18 12.91 12.05
N ILE A 36 11.81 13.23 13.27
CA ILE A 36 10.50 12.93 13.84
C ILE A 36 9.52 13.97 13.30
N ASP A 37 8.35 13.52 12.88
CA ASP A 37 7.32 14.43 12.37
C ASP A 37 6.90 15.44 13.47
N PRO A 38 6.94 16.74 13.21
CA PRO A 38 6.64 17.73 14.22
C PRO A 38 5.17 17.75 14.68
N ASN A 39 4.28 17.18 13.87
CA ASN A 39 2.85 17.10 14.18
C ASN A 39 2.43 15.73 14.72
N ASN A 40 3.29 14.71 14.60
CA ASN A 40 3.00 13.37 15.08
C ASN A 40 4.30 12.66 15.52
N SER A 41 4.58 12.68 16.81
CA SER A 41 5.77 12.07 17.41
C SER A 41 5.89 10.55 17.23
N LYS A 42 4.91 9.90 16.60
CA LYS A 42 4.96 8.46 16.25
C LYS A 42 5.50 8.21 14.84
N ILE A 43 5.92 9.24 14.13
CA ILE A 43 6.36 9.12 12.73
C ILE A 43 7.80 9.58 12.58
N PHE A 44 8.64 8.68 12.03
CA PHE A 44 9.92 9.05 11.45
C PHE A 44 9.76 9.33 9.96
N ASN A 45 10.34 10.42 9.51
CA ASN A 45 10.47 10.75 8.09
C ASN A 45 11.91 10.54 7.63
N PHE A 46 12.09 9.79 6.55
CA PHE A 46 13.41 9.51 5.94
C PHE A 46 13.47 10.16 4.57
N SER A 47 14.55 10.91 4.31
CA SER A 47 14.90 11.38 2.98
C SER A 47 16.04 10.53 2.42
N LEU A 48 15.93 10.15 1.15
CA LEU A 48 16.95 9.38 0.43
C LEU A 48 17.58 10.22 -0.66
N ASN A 49 18.81 9.88 -1.01
CA ASN A 49 19.51 10.53 -2.14
C ASN A 49 19.21 9.84 -3.48
N GLN A 50 17.95 9.38 -3.64
CA GLN A 50 17.45 8.86 -4.92
C GLN A 50 15.93 9.01 -5.00
N THR A 51 15.42 9.09 -6.22
CA THR A 51 13.99 9.01 -6.48
C THR A 51 13.53 7.56 -6.38
N LEU A 52 12.41 7.35 -5.71
CA LEU A 52 11.74 6.05 -5.64
C LEU A 52 10.66 6.00 -6.71
N ILE A 53 10.41 4.80 -7.23
CA ILE A 53 9.29 4.52 -8.15
C ILE A 53 8.37 3.46 -7.53
N TYR A 54 7.15 3.35 -8.02
CA TYR A 54 6.11 2.45 -7.48
C TYR A 54 6.53 0.97 -7.42
N SER A 55 7.37 0.51 -8.36
CA SER A 55 7.84 -0.88 -8.44
C SER A 55 9.02 -1.19 -7.51
N ASP A 56 9.51 -0.21 -6.75
CA ASP A 56 10.66 -0.43 -5.87
C ASP A 56 10.26 -1.28 -4.66
N ILE A 57 11.03 -2.35 -4.43
CA ILE A 57 10.97 -3.16 -3.22
C ILE A 57 11.85 -2.51 -2.17
N ILE A 58 11.24 -1.93 -1.15
CA ILE A 58 11.93 -1.17 -0.13
C ILE A 58 11.94 -1.95 1.17
N LYS A 59 13.12 -2.06 1.79
CA LYS A 59 13.26 -2.65 3.13
C LYS A 59 14.03 -1.72 4.04
N ILE A 60 13.70 -1.77 5.34
CA ILE A 60 14.32 -0.97 6.39
C ILE A 60 14.80 -1.87 7.53
N SER A 61 15.93 -1.50 8.12
CA SER A 61 16.46 -2.10 9.34
C SER A 61 16.79 -1.00 10.34
N TYR A 62 16.69 -1.33 11.63
CA TYR A 62 17.15 -0.50 12.75
C TYR A 62 18.02 -1.33 13.70
N THR A 63 19.21 -0.84 13.98
CA THR A 63 20.20 -1.52 14.84
C THR A 63 20.68 -0.67 16.02
N GLY A 64 20.19 0.58 16.12
CA GLY A 64 20.53 1.52 17.18
C GLY A 64 19.99 1.11 18.56
N ASP A 65 20.39 1.85 19.58
CA ASP A 65 19.99 1.67 20.98
C ASP A 65 19.67 2.99 21.68
N GLN A 66 19.75 4.12 20.95
CA GLN A 66 19.61 5.46 21.52
C GLN A 66 18.17 6.02 21.42
N LEU A 67 17.35 5.47 20.55
CA LEU A 67 15.99 5.97 20.36
C LEU A 67 15.04 5.40 21.41
N GLN A 68 14.33 6.30 22.07
CA GLN A 68 13.39 5.96 23.13
C GLN A 68 12.02 6.55 22.88
N ALA A 69 11.01 5.86 23.35
CA ALA A 69 9.69 6.42 23.51
C ALA A 69 9.63 7.37 24.73
N SER A 70 8.60 8.21 24.78
CA SER A 70 8.38 9.18 25.86
C SER A 70 8.21 8.55 27.25
N ASP A 71 7.89 7.25 27.30
CA ASP A 71 7.83 6.47 28.55
C ASP A 71 9.17 5.85 28.96
N GLY A 72 10.26 6.16 28.24
CA GLY A 72 11.61 5.65 28.47
C GLY A 72 11.91 4.27 27.91
N SER A 73 10.94 3.62 27.25
CA SER A 73 11.20 2.33 26.60
C SER A 73 11.98 2.51 25.30
N ASN A 74 12.93 1.61 25.02
CA ASN A 74 13.71 1.64 23.79
C ASN A 74 12.89 1.17 22.59
N ILE A 75 13.22 1.69 21.41
CA ILE A 75 12.74 1.13 20.15
C ILE A 75 13.45 -0.20 19.90
N GLU A 76 12.67 -1.25 19.64
CA GLU A 76 13.21 -2.57 19.35
C GLU A 76 13.99 -2.59 18.03
N LYS A 77 15.14 -3.29 18.05
CA LYS A 77 15.93 -3.54 16.82
C LYS A 77 15.16 -4.47 15.89
N PHE A 78 15.25 -4.19 14.60
CA PHE A 78 14.65 -5.05 13.58
C PHE A 78 15.49 -5.05 12.31
N SER A 79 15.34 -6.09 11.50
CA SER A 79 16.05 -6.20 10.23
C SER A 79 15.11 -6.52 9.08
N LEU A 80 15.40 -5.92 7.92
CA LEU A 80 14.77 -6.20 6.63
C LEU A 80 13.24 -6.20 6.64
N LYS A 81 12.63 -5.30 7.42
CA LYS A 81 11.18 -5.10 7.37
C LYS A 81 10.78 -4.48 6.03
N ASN A 82 9.77 -5.05 5.39
CA ASN A 82 9.21 -4.49 4.17
C ASN A 82 8.59 -3.12 4.45
N VAL A 83 8.85 -2.17 3.57
CA VAL A 83 8.19 -0.86 3.55
C VAL A 83 7.12 -0.92 2.47
N ARG A 84 5.88 -0.60 2.84
CA ARG A 84 4.82 -0.46 1.85
C ARG A 84 5.16 0.72 0.94
N ASN A 85 5.30 0.45 -0.35
CA ASN A 85 5.48 1.50 -1.34
C ASN A 85 4.10 2.01 -1.76
N THR A 86 3.78 3.26 -1.40
CA THR A 86 2.50 3.91 -1.70
C THR A 86 2.65 4.97 -2.81
N LEU A 87 3.74 4.92 -3.57
CA LEU A 87 3.88 5.80 -4.73
C LEU A 87 2.82 5.41 -5.77
N ASN A 88 2.13 6.41 -6.28
CA ASN A 88 1.04 6.19 -7.22
C ASN A 88 1.58 5.53 -8.48
N PHE A 89 0.98 4.41 -8.79
CA PHE A 89 1.11 3.78 -10.09
C PHE A 89 -0.09 4.16 -10.94
N VAL A 90 0.19 4.78 -12.09
CA VAL A 90 -0.83 5.07 -13.07
C VAL A 90 -0.92 3.90 -14.04
N TYR A 91 -2.01 3.12 -13.95
CA TYR A 91 -2.25 2.01 -14.85
C TYR A 91 -2.53 2.51 -16.28
N GLN A 92 -1.70 2.12 -17.22
CA GLN A 92 -1.91 2.41 -18.65
C GLN A 92 -2.89 1.38 -19.23
N LEU A 93 -4.12 1.79 -19.53
CA LEU A 93 -5.13 0.87 -20.08
C LEU A 93 -4.94 0.62 -21.58
N PRO A 94 -5.21 -0.62 -22.06
CA PRO A 94 -5.71 -1.80 -21.32
C PRO A 94 -4.59 -2.54 -20.57
N THR A 95 -4.84 -2.95 -19.33
CA THR A 95 -3.90 -3.73 -18.52
C THR A 95 -4.64 -4.53 -17.45
N LYS A 96 -3.94 -5.48 -16.81
CA LYS A 96 -4.39 -6.12 -15.58
C LYS A 96 -4.13 -5.16 -14.42
N ILE A 97 -5.10 -5.03 -13.53
CA ILE A 97 -5.00 -4.32 -12.26
C ILE A 97 -5.16 -5.36 -11.14
N GLU A 98 -4.16 -5.49 -10.29
CA GLU A 98 -4.29 -6.30 -9.07
C GLU A 98 -5.08 -5.50 -8.03
N SER A 99 -6.03 -6.15 -7.39
CA SER A 99 -6.93 -5.45 -6.48
C SER A 99 -6.23 -4.88 -5.25
N GLU A 100 -5.12 -5.47 -4.84
CA GLU A 100 -4.29 -5.02 -3.73
C GLU A 100 -3.38 -3.83 -4.05
N ASP A 101 -3.22 -3.48 -5.34
CA ASP A 101 -2.40 -2.35 -5.80
C ASP A 101 -3.18 -1.03 -5.84
N TYR A 102 -4.15 -0.86 -4.96
CA TYR A 102 -4.94 0.36 -4.85
C TYR A 102 -4.09 1.59 -4.47
N THR A 103 -4.48 2.75 -4.97
CA THR A 103 -3.91 4.05 -4.58
C THR A 103 -4.46 4.48 -3.22
N PHE A 104 -5.76 4.30 -3.01
CA PHE A 104 -6.46 4.58 -1.75
C PHE A 104 -7.55 3.53 -1.50
N GLN A 105 -7.85 3.28 -0.23
CA GLN A 105 -8.89 2.33 0.16
C GLN A 105 -9.59 2.74 1.46
N LYS A 106 -10.79 2.19 1.66
CA LYS A 106 -11.51 2.24 2.91
C LYS A 106 -12.17 0.89 3.15
N GLY A 107 -11.96 0.33 4.33
CA GLY A 107 -12.67 -0.82 4.87
C GLY A 107 -12.10 -2.19 4.52
N VAL A 108 -11.38 -2.33 3.40
CA VAL A 108 -10.84 -3.63 2.97
C VAL A 108 -9.58 -4.04 3.72
N GLU A 109 -9.35 -5.33 3.83
CA GLU A 109 -8.14 -5.92 4.39
C GLU A 109 -7.38 -6.71 3.32
N LEU A 110 -6.11 -6.99 3.59
CA LEU A 110 -5.26 -7.80 2.72
C LEU A 110 -5.03 -9.17 3.37
N GLU A 111 -5.15 -10.23 2.57
CA GLU A 111 -4.82 -11.59 2.99
C GLU A 111 -3.96 -12.29 1.94
N GLU A 112 -3.28 -13.38 2.33
CA GLU A 112 -2.53 -14.22 1.40
C GLU A 112 -3.50 -14.99 0.49
N THR A 113 -3.21 -14.98 -0.82
CA THR A 113 -4.03 -15.67 -1.81
C THR A 113 -3.45 -17.02 -2.23
N THR A 114 -4.33 -17.97 -2.53
CA THR A 114 -3.96 -19.23 -3.20
C THR A 114 -4.16 -19.16 -4.73
N ASP A 115 -4.48 -17.99 -5.26
CA ASP A 115 -4.64 -17.80 -6.71
C ASP A 115 -3.33 -18.01 -7.47
N VAL A 116 -3.44 -18.14 -8.77
CA VAL A 116 -2.30 -18.32 -9.68
C VAL A 116 -1.35 -17.12 -9.56
N GLY A 117 -0.13 -17.38 -9.17
CA GLY A 117 0.89 -16.36 -8.94
C GLY A 117 1.12 -16.08 -7.45
N GLY A 118 0.19 -16.43 -6.57
CA GLY A 118 0.29 -16.14 -5.13
C GLY A 118 0.27 -14.63 -4.85
N GLY A 119 0.77 -14.23 -3.69
CA GLY A 119 0.81 -12.85 -3.25
C GLY A 119 -0.33 -12.52 -2.29
N LEU A 120 -0.98 -11.40 -2.51
CA LEU A 120 -2.09 -10.92 -1.68
C LEU A 120 -3.37 -10.79 -2.52
N ASN A 121 -4.50 -10.74 -1.85
CA ASN A 121 -5.78 -10.29 -2.39
C ASN A 121 -6.46 -9.34 -1.40
N ILE A 122 -7.44 -8.59 -1.87
CA ILE A 122 -8.34 -7.86 -0.98
C ILE A 122 -9.39 -8.81 -0.43
N ALA A 123 -9.75 -8.62 0.84
CA ALA A 123 -10.73 -9.42 1.55
C ALA A 123 -11.60 -8.55 2.48
N TYR A 124 -12.60 -9.18 3.12
CA TYR A 124 -13.48 -8.54 4.11
C TYR A 124 -14.21 -7.29 3.59
N LEU A 125 -14.74 -7.40 2.37
CA LEU A 125 -15.48 -6.32 1.73
C LEU A 125 -16.88 -6.18 2.32
N ASP A 126 -17.15 -5.03 2.92
CA ASP A 126 -18.42 -4.66 3.48
C ASP A 126 -19.10 -3.53 2.67
N PRO A 127 -20.42 -3.30 2.84
CA PRO A 127 -21.10 -2.18 2.20
C PRO A 127 -20.44 -0.82 2.53
N ASN A 128 -20.15 -0.02 1.51
CA ASN A 128 -19.45 1.27 1.52
C ASN A 128 -17.92 1.18 1.65
N ASP A 129 -17.34 0.01 1.53
CA ASP A 129 -15.91 -0.11 1.28
C ASP A 129 -15.59 0.25 -0.16
N PHE A 130 -14.40 0.76 -0.38
CA PHE A 130 -13.98 1.13 -1.73
C PHE A 130 -12.47 1.07 -1.94
N LEU A 131 -12.08 0.98 -3.20
CA LEU A 131 -10.72 1.01 -3.69
C LEU A 131 -10.62 2.04 -4.82
N ASP A 132 -9.61 2.87 -4.76
CA ASP A 132 -9.29 3.81 -5.85
C ASP A 132 -8.02 3.37 -6.56
N TYR A 133 -8.03 3.49 -7.88
CA TYR A 133 -6.90 3.25 -8.76
C TYR A 133 -6.69 4.44 -9.67
N GLU A 134 -5.44 4.84 -9.86
CA GLU A 134 -5.11 5.87 -10.83
C GLU A 134 -4.85 5.22 -12.19
N ILE A 135 -5.60 5.65 -13.21
CA ILE A 135 -5.54 5.08 -14.56
C ILE A 135 -5.28 6.14 -15.62
N SER A 136 -4.62 5.75 -16.70
CA SER A 136 -4.46 6.54 -17.91
C SER A 136 -5.08 5.79 -19.09
N VAL A 137 -6.08 6.41 -19.73
CA VAL A 137 -6.72 5.87 -20.92
C VAL A 137 -6.05 6.50 -22.14
N THR A 138 -5.17 5.75 -22.80
CA THR A 138 -4.34 6.28 -23.90
C THR A 138 -5.07 6.32 -25.24
N SER A 139 -6.17 5.58 -25.37
CA SER A 139 -6.96 5.52 -26.62
C SER A 139 -8.44 5.52 -26.29
N SER A 140 -9.22 6.32 -27.01
CA SER A 140 -10.68 6.28 -26.93
C SER A 140 -11.22 4.98 -27.52
N GLY A 141 -12.26 4.39 -26.93
CA GLY A 141 -12.86 3.17 -27.41
C GLY A 141 -13.72 2.48 -26.37
N GLU A 142 -14.22 1.31 -26.73
CA GLU A 142 -14.91 0.42 -25.79
C GLU A 142 -13.91 -0.50 -25.11
N TYR A 143 -14.04 -0.67 -23.79
CA TYR A 143 -13.21 -1.55 -22.99
C TYR A 143 -14.09 -2.61 -22.34
N GLN A 144 -13.66 -3.87 -22.45
CA GLN A 144 -14.23 -4.95 -21.69
C GLN A 144 -13.49 -5.08 -20.36
N ILE A 145 -14.23 -5.16 -19.25
CA ILE A 145 -13.68 -5.37 -17.92
C ILE A 145 -14.02 -6.79 -17.48
N ASN A 146 -12.98 -7.56 -17.15
CA ASN A 146 -13.11 -8.90 -16.60
C ASN A 146 -12.67 -8.85 -15.13
N TYR A 147 -13.49 -9.40 -14.25
CA TYR A 147 -13.20 -9.47 -12.83
C TYR A 147 -12.81 -10.91 -12.47
N ARG A 148 -11.77 -11.06 -11.68
CA ARG A 148 -11.39 -12.32 -11.07
C ARG A 148 -11.75 -12.28 -9.59
N THR A 149 -12.65 -13.16 -9.16
CA THR A 149 -13.25 -13.10 -7.83
C THR A 149 -13.32 -14.46 -7.18
N ALA A 150 -13.34 -14.48 -5.85
CA ALA A 150 -13.64 -15.65 -5.04
C ALA A 150 -14.67 -15.27 -3.97
N ALA A 151 -15.67 -16.11 -3.75
CA ALA A 151 -16.69 -15.91 -2.73
C ALA A 151 -17.31 -17.24 -2.32
N GLN A 152 -17.30 -17.55 -1.03
CA GLN A 152 -17.88 -18.79 -0.53
C GLN A 152 -19.41 -18.78 -0.61
N PHE A 153 -20.05 -17.68 -0.23
CA PHE A 153 -21.51 -17.59 -0.11
C PHE A 153 -22.07 -16.38 -0.87
N GLY A 154 -23.33 -16.50 -1.25
CA GLY A 154 -24.16 -15.40 -1.70
C GLY A 154 -23.78 -14.78 -3.04
N THR A 155 -24.26 -13.59 -3.26
CA THR A 155 -23.92 -12.73 -4.39
C THR A 155 -23.26 -11.47 -3.87
N GLY A 156 -22.08 -11.15 -4.42
CA GLY A 156 -21.43 -9.86 -4.25
C GLY A 156 -21.84 -8.88 -5.36
N SER A 157 -21.72 -7.60 -5.11
CA SER A 157 -21.88 -6.56 -6.12
C SER A 157 -20.85 -5.47 -5.90
N LEU A 158 -20.38 -4.89 -6.99
CA LEU A 158 -19.52 -3.71 -6.97
C LEU A 158 -20.23 -2.56 -7.69
N LYS A 159 -19.80 -1.34 -7.38
CA LYS A 159 -20.12 -0.16 -8.17
C LYS A 159 -18.82 0.32 -8.79
N LEU A 160 -18.72 0.23 -10.13
CA LEU A 160 -17.61 0.80 -10.86
C LEU A 160 -17.91 2.24 -11.21
N GLN A 161 -17.03 3.13 -10.78
CA GLN A 161 -17.12 4.57 -11.03
C GLN A 161 -15.82 5.07 -11.64
N PHE A 162 -15.92 6.09 -12.46
CA PHE A 162 -14.78 6.79 -13.04
C PHE A 162 -14.83 8.26 -12.61
N ILE A 163 -13.70 8.78 -12.14
CA ILE A 163 -13.52 10.20 -11.83
C ILE A 163 -12.54 10.77 -12.85
N ASP A 164 -12.99 11.72 -13.63
CA ASP A 164 -12.15 12.38 -14.63
C ASP A 164 -11.19 13.43 -14.01
N THR A 165 -10.30 13.99 -14.80
CA THR A 165 -9.33 14.99 -14.35
C THR A 165 -9.99 16.32 -13.89
N ALA A 166 -11.26 16.53 -14.21
CA ALA A 166 -12.05 17.64 -13.71
C ALA A 166 -12.78 17.31 -12.38
N GLY A 167 -12.64 16.08 -11.89
CA GLY A 167 -13.31 15.61 -10.68
C GLY A 167 -14.76 15.17 -10.89
N VAL A 168 -15.20 15.00 -12.14
CA VAL A 168 -16.56 14.56 -12.44
C VAL A 168 -16.65 13.03 -12.28
N LEU A 169 -17.51 12.61 -11.36
CA LEU A 169 -17.78 11.20 -11.10
C LEU A 169 -18.84 10.67 -12.06
N THR A 170 -18.52 9.58 -12.74
CA THR A 170 -19.44 8.87 -13.64
C THR A 170 -19.56 7.41 -13.20
N GLU A 171 -20.78 6.93 -13.01
CA GLU A 171 -21.04 5.52 -12.78
C GLU A 171 -20.97 4.76 -14.11
N ILE A 172 -20.11 3.72 -14.16
CA ILE A 172 -19.86 2.95 -15.38
C ILE A 172 -20.70 1.68 -15.39
N SER A 173 -20.69 0.92 -14.28
CA SER A 173 -21.42 -0.35 -14.18
C SER A 173 -21.58 -0.79 -12.73
N ASN A 174 -22.55 -1.73 -12.53
CA ASN A 174 -22.81 -2.37 -11.25
C ASN A 174 -22.77 -3.90 -11.43
N PRO A 175 -21.59 -4.51 -11.64
CA PRO A 175 -21.49 -5.94 -11.78
C PRO A 175 -21.88 -6.68 -10.52
N THR A 176 -22.50 -7.85 -10.70
CA THR A 176 -22.86 -8.78 -9.62
C THR A 176 -22.09 -10.08 -9.81
N PHE A 177 -21.66 -10.68 -8.72
CA PHE A 177 -20.82 -11.87 -8.70
C PHE A 177 -21.53 -13.00 -7.95
N LEU A 178 -21.53 -14.19 -8.53
CA LEU A 178 -22.06 -15.38 -7.91
C LEU A 178 -21.02 -16.01 -6.97
N SER A 179 -21.50 -16.85 -6.04
CA SER A 179 -20.62 -17.70 -5.26
C SER A 179 -19.73 -18.55 -6.16
N THR A 180 -18.46 -18.65 -5.80
CA THR A 180 -17.50 -19.55 -6.45
C THR A 180 -17.33 -20.86 -5.65
N GLY A 181 -18.00 -20.96 -4.48
CA GLY A 181 -18.03 -22.13 -3.62
C GLY A 181 -17.00 -22.14 -2.48
N ASP A 182 -16.00 -21.28 -2.54
CA ASP A 182 -14.99 -21.12 -1.49
C ASP A 182 -14.39 -19.72 -1.56
N TRP A 183 -13.78 -19.27 -0.44
CA TRP A 183 -13.12 -17.95 -0.33
C TRP A 183 -11.85 -17.82 -1.18
N GLN A 184 -11.26 -18.95 -1.57
CA GLN A 184 -10.05 -19.02 -2.38
C GLN A 184 -10.27 -19.81 -3.70
N ASN A 185 -11.52 -20.01 -4.12
CA ASN A 185 -11.86 -20.61 -5.42
C ASN A 185 -12.07 -19.51 -6.47
N TRP A 186 -11.00 -19.09 -7.08
CA TRP A 186 -10.94 -17.96 -8.01
C TRP A 186 -11.51 -18.28 -9.40
N LYS A 187 -12.37 -17.41 -9.91
CA LYS A 187 -12.99 -17.52 -11.23
C LYS A 187 -12.98 -16.17 -11.96
#